data_fe956ff466f96de9d559ffa123f74661
#
_entry.id   fe956ff466f96de9d559ffa123f74661
#
_cell.length_a   1.000
_cell.length_b   1.000
_cell.length_c   1.000
_cell.angle_alpha   90.00
_cell.angle_beta   90.00
_cell.angle_gamma   90.00
#
_symmetry.space_group_name_H-M   'P 1'
#
loop_
_entity.id
_entity.type
_entity.pdbx_description
1 polymer ?
#
loop_
_entity_poly.entity_id
_entity_poly.type
_entity_poly.pdbx_seq_one_letter_code
_entity_poly.pdbx_strand_id
1 'polypeptide(L)'
;MPKSIALYEDEFCKVTKGEIKLKCYYFPTGQSKRIQLSDIKAIYYDDQTFKKMFGVVKSWGMSLSPIWWASDMGRTLALRENDKYKNVVFDNGSSIKKGCSVADMSAFLRIVRPMLQPDTTISSTIPY
;
A
#
# COMPACT_ATOMS: atom_id res chain seq x y z
N MET A 1 3.19 23.16 -16.53
CA MET A 1 3.65 22.51 -15.29
C MET A 1 4.37 21.21 -15.61
N PRO A 2 5.61 21.07 -15.20
CA PRO A 2 6.27 19.79 -15.38
C PRO A 2 5.57 18.73 -14.54
N LYS A 3 5.35 17.55 -15.12
CA LYS A 3 4.81 16.42 -14.36
C LYS A 3 5.88 15.89 -13.42
N SER A 4 5.46 15.51 -12.21
CA SER A 4 6.36 14.85 -11.28
C SER A 4 6.86 13.53 -11.87
N ILE A 5 8.16 13.29 -11.78
CA ILE A 5 8.77 12.07 -12.28
C ILE A 5 8.43 10.92 -11.33
N ALA A 6 7.93 9.82 -11.88
CA ALA A 6 7.69 8.60 -11.10
C ALA A 6 9.03 7.96 -10.75
N LEU A 7 9.30 7.84 -9.46
CA LEU A 7 10.48 7.14 -8.95
C LEU A 7 10.22 5.64 -8.87
N TYR A 8 8.97 5.26 -8.62
CA TYR A 8 8.46 3.91 -8.66
C TYR A 8 7.01 3.98 -9.13
N GLU A 9 6.60 3.05 -9.97
CA GLU A 9 5.20 2.96 -10.38
C GLU A 9 4.87 1.54 -10.78
N ASP A 10 3.72 1.06 -10.29
CA ASP A 10 3.10 -0.18 -10.75
C ASP A 10 1.60 0.08 -10.98
N GLU A 11 0.81 -0.98 -11.16
CA GLU A 11 -0.61 -0.81 -11.42
C GLU A 11 -1.40 -0.37 -10.17
N PHE A 12 -0.79 -0.38 -8.98
CA PHE A 12 -1.48 -0.08 -7.72
C PHE A 12 -1.07 1.24 -7.12
N CYS A 13 0.15 1.70 -7.34
CA CYS A 13 0.64 2.93 -6.74
C CYS A 13 1.70 3.61 -7.60
N LYS A 14 1.92 4.88 -7.31
CA LYS A 14 2.95 5.68 -7.95
C LYS A 14 3.66 6.51 -6.88
N VAL A 15 4.98 6.41 -6.84
CA VAL A 15 5.82 7.18 -5.91
C VAL A 15 6.51 8.28 -6.68
N THR A 16 6.33 9.51 -6.23
CA THR A 16 7.08 10.67 -6.69
C THR A 16 7.85 11.24 -5.51
N LYS A 17 8.63 12.28 -5.75
CA LYS A 17 9.38 12.91 -4.67
C LYS A 17 8.41 13.51 -3.65
N GLY A 18 8.39 12.93 -2.45
CA GLY A 18 7.59 13.40 -1.33
C GLY A 18 6.16 12.86 -1.24
N GLU A 19 5.71 12.02 -2.20
CA GLU A 19 4.31 11.61 -2.23
C GLU A 19 4.14 10.19 -2.76
N ILE A 20 3.16 9.47 -2.20
CA ILE A 20 2.68 8.20 -2.75
C ILE A 20 1.23 8.37 -3.17
N LYS A 21 0.91 7.95 -4.40
CA LYS A 21 -0.45 7.95 -4.92
C LYS A 21 -0.94 6.51 -4.99
N LEU A 22 -2.02 6.20 -4.25
CA LEU A 22 -2.67 4.89 -4.28
C LEU A 22 -3.75 4.93 -5.34
N LYS A 23 -3.58 4.13 -6.39
CA LYS A 23 -4.50 4.08 -7.54
C LYS A 23 -5.75 3.29 -7.18
N CYS A 24 -6.91 3.70 -7.73
CA CYS A 24 -8.19 3.02 -7.55
C CYS A 24 -8.49 2.76 -6.07
N TYR A 25 -8.37 3.81 -5.26
CA TYR A 25 -8.48 3.70 -3.80
C TYR A 25 -9.91 3.84 -3.32
N TYR A 26 -10.60 4.91 -3.72
CA TYR A 26 -11.93 5.21 -3.20
C TYR A 26 -13.01 4.38 -3.87
N PHE A 27 -13.76 3.64 -3.07
CA PHE A 27 -14.92 2.87 -3.52
C PHE A 27 -16.16 3.78 -3.53
N PRO A 28 -16.99 3.76 -4.56
CA PRO A 28 -16.91 2.98 -5.81
C PRO A 28 -16.34 3.76 -6.99
N THR A 29 -15.88 4.98 -6.80
CA THR A 29 -15.49 5.88 -7.90
C THR A 29 -14.14 5.51 -8.53
N GLY A 30 -13.26 4.85 -7.79
CA GLY A 30 -11.93 4.52 -8.26
C GLY A 30 -10.94 5.68 -8.20
N GLN A 31 -11.28 6.76 -7.51
CA GLN A 31 -10.37 7.90 -7.38
C GLN A 31 -9.14 7.52 -6.55
N SER A 32 -8.02 8.17 -6.87
CA SER A 32 -6.76 7.93 -6.19
C SER A 32 -6.70 8.63 -4.84
N LYS A 33 -5.89 8.07 -3.93
CA LYS A 33 -5.55 8.67 -2.63
C LYS A 33 -4.08 9.07 -2.65
N ARG A 34 -3.77 10.30 -2.26
CA ARG A 34 -2.39 10.78 -2.14
C ARG A 34 -1.99 10.81 -0.68
N ILE A 35 -0.78 10.32 -0.39
CA ILE A 35 -0.22 10.30 0.97
C ILE A 35 1.12 11.01 0.90
N GLN A 36 1.32 12.01 1.77
CA GLN A 36 2.60 12.69 1.89
C GLN A 36 3.57 11.78 2.65
N LEU A 37 4.76 11.59 2.11
CA LEU A 37 5.77 10.74 2.75
C LEU A 37 6.16 11.27 4.15
N SER A 38 6.14 12.58 4.34
CA SER A 38 6.43 13.20 5.63
C SER A 38 5.39 12.88 6.70
N ASP A 39 4.18 12.47 6.32
CA ASP A 39 3.11 12.14 7.26
C ASP A 39 3.12 10.67 7.66
N ILE A 40 3.89 9.83 6.99
CA ILE A 40 3.91 8.39 7.24
C ILE A 40 4.66 8.10 8.54
N LYS A 41 3.98 7.45 9.49
CA LYS A 41 4.53 7.04 10.77
C LYS A 41 4.99 5.59 10.75
N ALA A 42 4.35 4.76 9.92
CA ALA A 42 4.70 3.35 9.80
C ALA A 42 4.25 2.79 8.45
N ILE A 43 5.01 1.81 7.96
CA ILE A 43 4.65 1.01 6.80
C ILE A 43 4.69 -0.45 7.25
N TYR A 44 3.55 -1.13 7.11
CA TYR A 44 3.44 -2.56 7.40
C TYR A 44 3.12 -3.30 6.12
N TYR A 45 3.69 -4.50 5.94
CA TYR A 45 3.41 -5.29 4.75
C TYR A 45 3.40 -6.78 5.09
N ASP A 46 2.71 -7.57 4.27
CA ASP A 46 2.72 -9.02 4.38
C ASP A 46 2.53 -9.66 2.99
N ASP A 47 2.64 -10.99 2.96
CA ASP A 47 2.56 -11.76 1.72
C ASP A 47 1.14 -11.82 1.19
N GLN A 48 1.02 -11.95 -0.16
CA GLN A 48 -0.25 -12.15 -0.84
C GLN A 48 -0.46 -13.63 -1.25
N THR A 49 0.23 -14.55 -0.61
CA THR A 49 0.04 -15.97 -0.90
C THR A 49 -1.32 -16.43 -0.35
N PHE A 50 -1.88 -17.47 -0.97
CA PHE A 50 -3.17 -18.02 -0.56
C PHE A 50 -3.20 -18.33 0.94
N LYS A 51 -2.13 -18.95 1.45
CA LYS A 51 -2.02 -19.32 2.86
C LYS A 51 -2.16 -18.10 3.80
N LYS A 52 -1.54 -16.98 3.42
CA LYS A 52 -1.57 -15.75 4.23
C LYS A 52 -2.89 -15.00 4.08
N MET A 53 -3.56 -15.17 2.94
CA MET A 53 -4.81 -14.45 2.66
C MET A 53 -6.03 -15.20 3.18
N PHE A 54 -5.90 -16.48 3.49
CA PHE A 54 -7.02 -17.31 3.93
C PHE A 54 -7.62 -16.78 5.22
N GLY A 55 -8.94 -16.59 5.23
CA GLY A 55 -9.66 -16.10 6.39
C GLY A 55 -9.53 -14.60 6.62
N VAL A 56 -8.77 -13.89 5.79
CA VAL A 56 -8.57 -12.44 5.90
C VAL A 56 -9.20 -11.77 4.69
N VAL A 57 -10.16 -10.86 4.94
CA VAL A 57 -10.82 -10.11 3.87
C VAL A 57 -10.08 -8.81 3.65
N LYS A 58 -9.43 -8.68 2.49
CA LYS A 58 -8.72 -7.47 2.07
C LYS A 58 -9.31 -6.96 0.76
N SER A 59 -10.64 -6.84 0.75
CA SER A 59 -11.40 -6.36 -0.41
C SER A 59 -11.26 -4.86 -0.56
N TRP A 60 -11.69 -4.36 -1.72
CA TRP A 60 -11.75 -2.94 -1.97
C TRP A 60 -12.65 -2.25 -0.96
N GLY A 61 -12.16 -1.15 -0.37
CA GLY A 61 -12.89 -0.40 0.65
C GLY A 61 -12.55 -0.88 2.05
N MET A 62 -13.47 -0.63 2.99
CA MET A 62 -13.26 -1.00 4.40
C MET A 62 -13.37 -2.50 4.60
N SER A 63 -12.42 -3.03 5.36
CA SER A 63 -12.44 -4.41 5.83
C SER A 63 -12.91 -4.45 7.29
N LEU A 64 -12.83 -5.62 7.92
CA LEU A 64 -13.16 -5.78 9.34
C LEU A 64 -12.14 -5.11 10.26
N SER A 65 -10.96 -4.83 9.77
CA SER A 65 -9.94 -4.07 10.50
C SER A 65 -10.02 -2.59 10.11
N PRO A 66 -9.34 -1.68 10.82
CA PRO A 66 -9.41 -0.24 10.54
C PRO A 66 -8.55 0.16 9.33
N ILE A 67 -8.71 -0.55 8.21
CA ILE A 67 -7.95 -0.33 6.99
C ILE A 67 -8.90 -0.17 5.82
N TRP A 68 -8.70 0.88 5.01
CA TRP A 68 -9.36 1.03 3.72
C TRP A 68 -8.41 0.55 2.63
N TRP A 69 -8.83 -0.44 1.87
CA TRP A 69 -8.00 -1.08 0.85
C TRP A 69 -8.30 -0.54 -0.53
N ALA A 70 -7.24 -0.22 -1.29
CA ALA A 70 -7.34 0.06 -2.72
C ALA A 70 -7.70 -1.22 -3.48
N SER A 71 -8.32 -1.06 -4.66
CA SER A 71 -8.77 -2.20 -5.45
C SER A 71 -7.60 -3.04 -5.97
N ASP A 72 -7.69 -4.35 -5.80
CA ASP A 72 -6.78 -5.33 -6.40
C ASP A 72 -7.51 -6.67 -6.46
N MET A 73 -8.02 -7.02 -7.63
CA MET A 73 -8.78 -8.26 -7.81
C MET A 73 -7.93 -9.50 -7.56
N GLY A 74 -6.63 -9.45 -7.91
CA GLY A 74 -5.72 -10.56 -7.63
C GLY A 74 -5.61 -10.85 -6.13
N ARG A 75 -5.51 -9.80 -5.31
CA ARG A 75 -5.49 -9.93 -3.85
C ARG A 75 -6.84 -10.40 -3.33
N THR A 76 -7.92 -9.78 -3.76
CA THR A 76 -9.29 -10.10 -3.30
C THR A 76 -9.64 -11.55 -3.54
N LEU A 77 -9.25 -12.11 -4.68
CA LEU A 77 -9.54 -13.49 -5.05
C LEU A 77 -8.44 -14.46 -4.64
N ALA A 78 -7.38 -13.97 -4.00
CA ALA A 78 -6.23 -14.77 -3.56
C ALA A 78 -5.59 -15.55 -4.73
N LEU A 79 -5.49 -14.92 -5.90
CA LEU A 79 -4.98 -15.56 -7.12
C LEU A 79 -3.47 -15.45 -7.29
N ARG A 80 -2.79 -14.63 -6.47
CA ARG A 80 -1.36 -14.38 -6.62
C ARG A 80 -0.52 -15.38 -5.86
N GLU A 81 0.48 -15.92 -6.54
CA GLU A 81 1.46 -16.81 -5.94
C GLU A 81 2.87 -16.20 -5.97
N ASN A 82 3.03 -15.05 -6.64
CA ASN A 82 4.31 -14.36 -6.75
C ASN A 82 4.62 -13.66 -5.43
N ASP A 83 5.74 -14.03 -4.79
CA ASP A 83 6.13 -13.49 -3.49
C ASP A 83 6.65 -12.05 -3.54
N LYS A 84 6.84 -11.47 -4.73
CA LYS A 84 7.20 -10.06 -4.86
C LYS A 84 6.03 -9.13 -4.54
N TYR A 85 4.79 -9.60 -4.77
CA TYR A 85 3.59 -8.82 -4.46
C TYR A 85 3.33 -8.88 -2.96
N LYS A 86 3.13 -7.73 -2.35
CA LYS A 86 2.83 -7.63 -0.92
C LYS A 86 1.58 -6.79 -0.69
N ASN A 87 0.85 -7.11 0.38
CA ASN A 87 -0.13 -6.19 0.94
C ASN A 87 0.62 -5.15 1.76
N VAL A 88 0.28 -3.88 1.61
CA VAL A 88 0.98 -2.80 2.29
C VAL A 88 -0.04 -1.90 2.98
N VAL A 89 0.24 -1.54 4.21
CA VAL A 89 -0.60 -0.63 5.01
C VAL A 89 0.24 0.56 5.44
N PHE A 90 -0.26 1.75 5.18
CA PHE A 90 0.38 3.00 5.58
C PHE A 90 -0.36 3.60 6.77
N ASP A 91 0.36 3.86 7.84
CA ASP A 91 -0.14 4.58 9.00
C ASP A 91 0.38 6.03 8.93
N ASN A 92 -0.53 6.96 8.67
CA ASN A 92 -0.21 8.39 8.64
C ASN A 92 -0.77 9.14 9.85
N GLY A 93 -1.10 8.42 10.93
CA GLY A 93 -1.66 9.00 12.13
C GLY A 93 -3.19 9.05 12.15
N SER A 94 -3.84 8.74 11.04
CA SER A 94 -5.30 8.69 10.96
C SER A 94 -5.82 7.40 11.61
N SER A 95 -7.07 7.42 12.11
CA SER A 95 -7.72 6.23 12.66
C SER A 95 -7.97 5.16 11.60
N ILE A 96 -8.16 5.57 10.34
CA ILE A 96 -8.31 4.63 9.23
C ILE A 96 -6.98 4.56 8.48
N LYS A 97 -6.35 3.37 8.49
CA LYS A 97 -5.10 3.13 7.78
C LYS A 97 -5.37 2.96 6.28
N LYS A 98 -4.35 3.16 5.46
CA LYS A 98 -4.47 3.11 4.00
C LYS A 98 -3.77 1.87 3.49
N GLY A 99 -4.51 0.98 2.82
CA GLY A 99 -3.99 -0.28 2.31
C GLY A 99 -3.97 -0.35 0.80
N CYS A 100 -2.97 -1.02 0.25
CA CYS A 100 -2.87 -1.31 -1.18
C CYS A 100 -1.98 -2.51 -1.42
N SER A 101 -1.86 -2.90 -2.68
CA SER A 101 -0.86 -3.87 -3.10
C SER A 101 0.34 -3.15 -3.68
N VAL A 102 1.51 -3.78 -3.58
CA VAL A 102 2.74 -3.33 -4.24
C VAL A 102 3.32 -4.52 -4.99
N ALA A 103 3.60 -4.33 -6.28
CA ALA A 103 4.04 -5.42 -7.15
C ALA A 103 5.48 -5.86 -6.87
N ASP A 104 6.34 -4.94 -6.47
CA ASP A 104 7.75 -5.23 -6.15
C ASP A 104 8.14 -4.46 -4.89
N MET A 105 7.95 -5.09 -3.75
CA MET A 105 8.16 -4.45 -2.45
C MET A 105 9.62 -4.07 -2.22
N SER A 106 10.56 -4.86 -2.68
CA SER A 106 11.98 -4.55 -2.54
C SER A 106 12.35 -3.25 -3.26
N ALA A 107 11.89 -3.10 -4.51
CA ALA A 107 12.11 -1.87 -5.27
C ALA A 107 11.40 -0.69 -4.63
N PHE A 108 10.15 -0.89 -4.19
CA PHE A 108 9.36 0.13 -3.53
C PHE A 108 10.07 0.66 -2.28
N LEU A 109 10.52 -0.23 -1.39
CA LEU A 109 11.21 0.16 -0.16
C LEU A 109 12.53 0.87 -0.43
N ARG A 110 13.27 0.41 -1.44
CA ARG A 110 14.54 1.05 -1.82
C ARG A 110 14.32 2.51 -2.21
N ILE A 111 13.19 2.79 -2.87
CA ILE A 111 12.86 4.14 -3.32
C ILE A 111 12.34 5.01 -2.17
N VAL A 112 11.41 4.49 -1.35
CA VAL A 112 10.74 5.33 -0.35
C VAL A 112 11.54 5.51 0.93
N ARG A 113 12.34 4.52 1.33
CA ARG A 113 13.04 4.54 2.60
C ARG A 113 13.87 5.81 2.83
N PRO A 114 14.66 6.29 1.84
CA PRO A 114 15.44 7.52 2.03
C PRO A 114 14.59 8.78 2.19
N MET A 115 13.32 8.74 1.78
CA MET A 115 12.43 9.89 1.80
C MET A 115 11.52 9.90 3.05
N LEU A 116 11.57 8.84 3.86
CA LEU A 116 10.76 8.75 5.08
C LEU A 116 11.45 9.48 6.23
N GLN A 117 10.66 9.81 7.27
CA GLN A 117 11.20 10.35 8.50
C GLN A 117 12.10 9.30 9.19
N PRO A 118 13.16 9.73 9.92
CA PRO A 118 14.08 8.78 10.53
C PRO A 118 13.44 7.80 11.52
N ASP A 119 12.35 8.20 12.17
CA ASP A 119 11.65 7.39 13.16
C ASP A 119 10.49 6.57 12.59
N THR A 120 10.32 6.54 11.26
CA THR A 120 9.27 5.75 10.62
C THR A 120 9.52 4.26 10.82
N THR A 121 8.51 3.55 11.30
CA THR A 121 8.56 2.10 11.48
C THR A 121 8.27 1.39 10.16
N ILE A 122 9.08 0.38 9.83
CA ILE A 122 8.82 -0.51 8.68
C ILE A 122 8.83 -1.94 9.21
N SER A 123 7.73 -2.66 9.00
CA SER A 123 7.59 -4.02 9.54
C SER A 123 7.00 -4.95 8.48
N SER A 124 7.48 -6.19 8.47
CA SER A 124 7.00 -7.25 7.55
C SER A 124 5.77 -7.98 8.10
N THR A 125 5.08 -7.39 9.07
CA THR A 125 3.85 -7.94 9.66
C THR A 125 2.82 -6.82 9.78
N ILE A 126 1.59 -7.09 9.34
CA ILE A 126 0.48 -6.17 9.52
C ILE A 126 -0.20 -6.46 10.86
N PRO A 127 -0.17 -5.51 11.81
CA PRO A 127 -0.66 -5.76 13.18
C PRO A 127 -2.18 -5.61 13.35
N TYR A 128 -2.90 -5.33 12.28
CA TYR A 128 -4.35 -5.08 12.34
C TYR A 128 -5.21 -6.26 11.95
#